data_236c51afd38c7eac7fd1d84037d47b32
#
_entry.id   236c51afd38c7eac7fd1d84037d47b32
#
_cell.length_a   1.000
_cell.length_b   1.000
_cell.length_c   1.000
_cell.angle_alpha   90.00
_cell.angle_beta   90.00
_cell.angle_gamma   90.00
#
_symmetry.space_group_name_H-M   'P 1'
#
loop_
_entity.id
_entity.type
_entity.pdbx_description
1 polymer ?
#
loop_
_entity_poly.entity_id
_entity_poly.type
_entity_poly.pdbx_seq_one_letter_code
_entity_poly.pdbx_strand_id
1 'polypeptide(L)'
;MATRSATKAHRQSLKRRLRNRIVRSATKTIVKNAEATIAAGDPEAARLAVRAALSKLDRAAKKGVVHANAAARRKSRLVLKYNAAVAALQAPPPAPHKPKRPQAP
;
A
#
# COMPACT_ATOMS: atom_id res chain seq x y z
N MET A 1 25.50 -19.78 31.13
CA MET A 1 24.17 -20.34 30.78
C MET A 1 23.13 -19.26 30.78
N ALA A 2 22.28 -19.26 29.76
CA ALA A 2 21.18 -18.33 29.70
C ALA A 2 20.16 -18.66 30.79
N THR A 3 19.64 -17.66 31.49
CA THR A 3 18.58 -17.85 32.48
C THR A 3 17.27 -18.26 31.77
N ARG A 4 16.33 -18.82 32.54
CA ARG A 4 15.00 -19.16 32.00
C ARG A 4 14.32 -17.97 31.36
N SER A 5 14.43 -16.80 31.99
CA SER A 5 13.85 -15.57 31.45
C SER A 5 14.49 -15.14 30.14
N ALA A 6 15.81 -15.26 30.04
CA ALA A 6 16.54 -14.95 28.80
C ALA A 6 16.15 -15.92 27.67
N THR A 7 16.03 -17.21 27.97
CA THR A 7 15.61 -18.23 27.00
C THR A 7 14.17 -17.98 26.54
N LYS A 8 13.29 -17.63 27.46
CA LYS A 8 11.89 -17.30 27.14
C LYS A 8 11.80 -16.05 26.28
N ALA A 9 12.57 -15.01 26.63
CA ALA A 9 12.61 -13.77 25.87
C ALA A 9 13.11 -14.01 24.44
N HIS A 10 14.12 -14.86 24.29
CA HIS A 10 14.65 -15.23 22.98
C HIS A 10 13.60 -15.95 22.11
N ARG A 11 12.88 -16.91 22.68
CA ARG A 11 11.80 -17.61 21.98
C ARG A 11 10.68 -16.67 21.56
N GLN A 12 10.29 -15.76 22.46
CA GLN A 12 9.26 -14.77 22.15
C GLN A 12 9.72 -13.82 21.04
N SER A 13 10.99 -13.44 21.06
CA SER A 13 11.58 -12.59 20.03
C SER A 13 11.52 -13.27 18.67
N LEU A 14 11.86 -14.57 18.61
CA LEU A 14 11.81 -15.34 17.36
C LEU A 14 10.38 -15.45 16.81
N LYS A 15 9.42 -15.74 17.69
CA LYS A 15 8.00 -15.82 17.31
C LYS A 15 7.50 -14.47 16.78
N ARG A 16 7.86 -13.38 17.44
CA ARG A 16 7.47 -12.04 17.06
C ARG A 16 8.06 -11.68 15.70
N ARG A 17 9.33 -11.99 15.50
CA ARG A 17 10.05 -11.76 14.25
C ARG A 17 9.39 -12.50 13.09
N LEU A 18 9.02 -13.75 13.32
CA LEU A 18 8.33 -14.58 12.32
C LEU A 18 6.95 -14.01 11.97
N ARG A 19 6.16 -13.64 12.97
CA ARG A 19 4.85 -13.01 12.76
C ARG A 19 4.96 -11.70 11.98
N ASN A 20 5.93 -10.87 12.35
CA ASN A 20 6.16 -9.59 11.68
C ASN A 20 6.55 -9.80 10.22
N ARG A 21 7.39 -10.79 9.95
CA ARG A 21 7.80 -11.14 8.60
C ARG A 21 6.60 -11.57 7.74
N ILE A 22 5.72 -12.39 8.30
CA ILE A 22 4.51 -12.83 7.62
C ILE A 22 3.60 -11.64 7.28
N VAL A 23 3.39 -10.73 8.25
CA VAL A 23 2.57 -9.53 8.04
C VAL A 23 3.17 -8.62 6.98
N ARG A 24 4.49 -8.41 7.00
CA ARG A 24 5.17 -7.59 6.00
C ARG A 24 5.04 -8.19 4.61
N SER A 25 5.23 -9.50 4.47
CA SER A 25 5.09 -10.20 3.19
C SER A 25 3.66 -10.11 2.66
N ALA A 26 2.67 -10.34 3.53
CA ALA A 26 1.27 -10.24 3.17
C ALA A 26 0.89 -8.83 2.71
N THR A 27 1.39 -7.81 3.42
CA THR A 27 1.15 -6.42 3.08
C THR A 27 1.74 -6.08 1.71
N LYS A 28 2.97 -6.51 1.47
CA LYS A 28 3.66 -6.29 0.21
C LYS A 28 2.91 -6.94 -0.96
N THR A 29 2.46 -8.17 -0.76
CA THR A 29 1.72 -8.92 -1.76
C THR A 29 0.39 -8.25 -2.10
N ILE A 30 -0.35 -7.82 -1.10
CA ILE A 30 -1.66 -7.21 -1.33
C ILE A 30 -1.54 -5.86 -2.03
N VAL A 31 -0.50 -5.09 -1.74
CA VAL A 31 -0.22 -3.83 -2.44
C VAL A 31 0.12 -4.10 -3.90
N LYS A 32 0.96 -5.10 -4.18
CA LYS A 32 1.29 -5.50 -5.55
C LYS A 32 0.06 -5.97 -6.32
N ASN A 33 -0.80 -6.74 -5.68
CA ASN A 33 -2.04 -7.21 -6.30
C ASN A 33 -2.97 -6.05 -6.62
N ALA A 34 -3.06 -5.07 -5.72
CA ALA A 34 -3.85 -3.87 -5.96
C ALA A 34 -3.31 -3.08 -7.15
N GLU A 35 -2.00 -2.90 -7.25
CA GLU A 35 -1.36 -2.22 -8.38
C GLU A 35 -1.61 -2.97 -9.69
N ALA A 36 -1.50 -4.29 -9.68
CA ALA A 36 -1.78 -5.13 -10.85
C ALA A 36 -3.23 -5.02 -11.29
N THR A 37 -4.16 -4.98 -10.34
CA THR A 37 -5.58 -4.85 -10.63
C THR A 37 -5.90 -3.47 -11.21
N ILE A 38 -5.26 -2.42 -10.72
CA ILE A 38 -5.37 -1.08 -11.28
C ILE A 38 -4.88 -1.08 -12.73
N ALA A 39 -3.74 -1.71 -12.99
CA ALA A 39 -3.16 -1.78 -14.32
C ALA A 39 -4.03 -2.59 -15.29
N ALA A 40 -4.79 -3.55 -14.79
CA ALA A 40 -5.69 -4.36 -15.61
C ALA A 40 -6.89 -3.57 -16.16
N GLY A 41 -7.19 -2.42 -15.60
CA GLY A 41 -8.19 -1.51 -16.15
C GLY A 41 -9.64 -1.76 -15.72
N ASP A 42 -9.87 -2.65 -14.77
CA ASP A 42 -11.21 -2.88 -14.22
C ASP A 42 -11.39 -2.02 -12.96
N PRO A 43 -12.18 -0.94 -13.00
CA PRO A 43 -12.33 -0.03 -11.86
C PRO A 43 -13.00 -0.68 -10.66
N GLU A 44 -13.92 -1.61 -10.86
CA GLU A 44 -14.60 -2.29 -9.76
C GLU A 44 -13.64 -3.22 -8.99
N ALA A 45 -12.92 -4.05 -9.72
CA ALA A 45 -11.93 -4.93 -9.12
C ALA A 45 -10.80 -4.14 -8.47
N ALA A 46 -10.37 -3.05 -9.11
CA ALA A 46 -9.34 -2.16 -8.57
C ALA A 46 -9.79 -1.52 -7.26
N ARG A 47 -11.03 -1.05 -7.19
CA ARG A 47 -11.58 -0.45 -5.99
C ARG A 47 -11.56 -1.42 -4.81
N LEU A 48 -11.99 -2.65 -5.03
CA LEU A 48 -11.98 -3.67 -3.99
C LEU A 48 -10.58 -4.03 -3.55
N ALA A 49 -9.66 -4.17 -4.51
CA ALA A 49 -8.26 -4.49 -4.22
C ALA A 49 -7.57 -3.36 -3.45
N VAL A 50 -7.80 -2.12 -3.83
CA VAL A 50 -7.26 -0.95 -3.13
C VAL A 50 -7.80 -0.87 -1.71
N ARG A 51 -9.08 -1.09 -1.53
CA ARG A 51 -9.70 -1.08 -0.21
C ARG A 51 -9.09 -2.13 0.71
N ALA A 52 -8.90 -3.33 0.20
CA ALA A 52 -8.27 -4.42 0.94
C ALA A 52 -6.82 -4.06 1.31
N ALA A 53 -6.08 -3.46 0.38
CA ALA A 53 -4.70 -3.05 0.61
C ALA A 53 -4.61 -1.95 1.67
N LEU A 54 -5.48 -0.94 1.62
CA LEU A 54 -5.53 0.14 2.60
C LEU A 54 -5.82 -0.41 4.00
N SER A 55 -6.78 -1.31 4.12
CA SER A 55 -7.12 -1.95 5.38
C SER A 55 -5.94 -2.73 5.95
N LYS A 56 -5.24 -3.48 5.10
CA LYS A 56 -4.07 -4.26 5.52
C LYS A 56 -2.94 -3.38 5.99
N LEU A 57 -2.67 -2.29 5.29
CA LEU A 57 -1.64 -1.32 5.66
C LEU A 57 -1.97 -0.66 7.01
N ASP A 58 -3.22 -0.29 7.22
CA ASP A 58 -3.66 0.29 8.50
C ASP A 58 -3.47 -0.68 9.65
N ARG A 59 -3.82 -1.95 9.46
CA ARG A 59 -3.63 -2.97 10.48
C ARG A 59 -2.17 -3.21 10.79
N ALA A 60 -1.33 -3.25 9.77
CA ALA A 60 0.11 -3.44 9.94
C ALA A 60 0.74 -2.26 10.69
N ALA A 61 0.31 -1.04 10.40
CA ALA A 61 0.76 0.16 11.11
C ALA A 61 0.28 0.15 12.57
N LYS A 62 -0.95 -0.26 12.79
CA LYS A 62 -1.54 -0.32 14.13
C LYS A 62 -0.82 -1.34 15.01
N LYS A 63 -0.39 -2.45 14.42
CA LYS A 63 0.40 -3.47 15.12
C LYS A 63 1.86 -3.08 15.30
N GLY A 64 2.31 -2.00 14.67
CA GLY A 64 3.70 -1.56 14.74
C GLY A 64 4.65 -2.32 13.87
N VAL A 65 4.16 -3.20 12.99
CA VAL A 65 4.99 -3.98 12.07
C VAL A 65 5.55 -3.09 10.96
N VAL A 66 4.72 -2.16 10.49
CA VAL A 66 5.10 -1.15 9.51
C VAL A 66 4.99 0.21 10.18
N HIS A 67 5.99 1.06 9.98
CA HIS A 67 5.95 2.40 10.54
C HIS A 67 4.77 3.18 9.94
N ALA A 68 4.08 3.96 10.77
CA ALA A 68 2.91 4.73 10.35
C ALA A 68 3.18 5.62 9.14
N ASN A 69 4.36 6.24 9.08
CA ASN A 69 4.73 7.10 7.95
C ASN A 69 4.92 6.31 6.65
N ALA A 70 5.50 5.11 6.73
CA ALA A 70 5.65 4.25 5.58
C ALA A 70 4.29 3.75 5.07
N ALA A 71 3.41 3.37 5.98
CA ALA A 71 2.05 2.96 5.64
C ALA A 71 1.28 4.10 4.98
N ALA A 72 1.37 5.30 5.53
CA ALA A 72 0.71 6.49 4.97
C ALA A 72 1.19 6.78 3.55
N ARG A 73 2.49 6.67 3.31
CA ARG A 73 3.08 6.88 1.98
C ARG A 73 2.56 5.87 0.97
N ARG A 74 2.56 4.59 1.34
CA ARG A 74 2.05 3.50 0.47
C ARG A 74 0.58 3.67 0.17
N LYS A 75 -0.22 4.01 1.16
CA LYS A 75 -1.64 4.29 1.01
C LYS A 75 -1.87 5.43 0.04
N SER A 76 -1.18 6.54 0.25
CA SER A 76 -1.30 7.72 -0.60
C SER A 76 -0.95 7.41 -2.05
N ARG A 77 0.17 6.74 -2.30
CA ARG A 77 0.59 6.36 -3.64
C ARG A 77 -0.42 5.45 -4.33
N LEU A 78 -0.96 4.50 -3.58
CA LEU A 78 -1.92 3.55 -4.12
C LEU A 78 -3.23 4.25 -4.51
N VAL A 79 -3.73 5.14 -3.65
CA VAL A 79 -4.93 5.92 -3.92
C VAL A 79 -4.73 6.84 -5.12
N LEU A 80 -3.57 7.48 -5.24
CA LEU A 80 -3.26 8.33 -6.40
C LEU A 80 -3.26 7.52 -7.70
N LYS A 81 -2.69 6.34 -7.70
CA LYS A 81 -2.68 5.45 -8.87
C LYS A 81 -4.09 5.03 -9.25
N TYR A 82 -4.89 4.68 -8.27
CA TYR A 82 -6.29 4.30 -8.48
C TYR A 82 -7.09 5.47 -9.06
N ASN A 83 -6.99 6.64 -8.47
CA ASN A 83 -7.70 7.82 -8.93
C ASN A 83 -7.30 8.21 -10.35
N ALA A 84 -6.02 8.13 -10.66
CA ALA A 84 -5.52 8.41 -12.00
C ALA A 84 -6.08 7.42 -13.03
N ALA A 85 -6.13 6.14 -12.69
CA ALA A 85 -6.66 5.09 -13.56
C ALA A 85 -8.16 5.27 -13.81
N VAL A 86 -8.92 5.59 -12.75
CA VAL A 86 -10.36 5.84 -12.87
C VAL A 86 -10.63 7.08 -13.70
N ALA A 87 -9.86 8.13 -13.48
CA ALA A 87 -10.00 9.37 -14.26
C ALA A 87 -9.71 9.13 -15.74
N ALA A 88 -8.70 8.31 -16.05
CA ALA A 88 -8.35 7.97 -17.43
C ALA A 88 -9.46 7.20 -18.14
N LEU A 89 -10.17 6.34 -17.40
CA LEU A 89 -11.28 5.56 -17.96
C LEU A 89 -12.54 6.37 -18.16
N GLN A 90 -12.78 7.35 -17.30
CA GLN A 90 -13.99 8.18 -17.33
C GLN A 90 -13.81 9.48 -18.09
N ALA A 91 -12.58 9.92 -18.26
CA ALA A 91 -12.31 11.18 -18.92
C ALA A 91 -12.53 11.06 -20.42
N PRO A 92 -13.11 12.10 -21.05
CA PRO A 92 -13.03 12.20 -22.51
C PRO A 92 -11.57 12.24 -22.91
N PRO A 93 -11.24 11.91 -24.18
CA PRO A 93 -9.86 11.94 -24.62
C PRO A 93 -9.21 13.24 -24.18
N PRO A 94 -8.03 13.17 -23.59
CA PRO A 94 -7.44 14.36 -22.98
C PRO A 94 -7.28 15.46 -23.98
N ALA A 95 -7.83 16.62 -23.63
CA ALA A 95 -7.55 17.84 -24.38
C ALA A 95 -6.03 18.02 -24.41
N PRO A 96 -5.48 18.53 -25.52
CA PRO A 96 -4.07 18.78 -25.58
C PRO A 96 -3.66 19.59 -24.35
N HIS A 97 -2.59 19.15 -23.75
CA HIS A 97 -2.11 19.75 -22.51
C HIS A 97 -1.93 21.25 -22.70
N LYS A 98 -2.71 22.02 -21.96
CA LYS A 98 -2.58 23.48 -22.03
C LYS A 98 -1.22 23.89 -21.48
N PRO A 99 -0.47 24.71 -22.21
CA PRO A 99 0.76 25.24 -21.67
C PRO A 99 0.45 25.97 -20.36
N LYS A 100 1.27 25.77 -19.38
CA LYS A 100 1.04 26.30 -18.05
C LYS A 100 1.05 27.80 -17.96
N ARG A 101 1.58 28.47 -18.98
CA ARG A 101 1.62 29.90 -19.03
C ARG A 101 1.08 30.39 -20.34
N PRO A 102 0.13 31.33 -20.32
CA PRO A 102 -0.14 32.05 -21.54
C PRO A 102 1.17 32.73 -21.94
N GLN A 103 1.63 32.41 -23.10
CA GLN A 103 2.79 33.11 -23.61
C GLN A 103 2.41 34.55 -23.84
N ALA A 104 3.14 35.42 -23.16
CA ALA A 104 2.96 36.85 -23.41
C ALA A 104 3.25 37.13 -24.88
N PRO A 105 2.41 37.92 -25.52
CA PRO A 105 2.66 38.33 -26.91
C PRO A 105 4.00 39.03 -27.08
#